data_c37abe2615c5961c2e4b94ade6ee585b
#
_entry.id   c37abe2615c5961c2e4b94ade6ee585b
#
_cell.length_a   1.000
_cell.length_b   1.000
_cell.length_c   1.000
_cell.angle_alpha   90.00
_cell.angle_beta   90.00
_cell.angle_gamma   90.00
#
_symmetry.space_group_name_H-M   'P 1'
#
loop_
_entity.id
_entity.type
_entity.pdbx_description
1 polymer ?
#
loop_
_entity_poly.entity_id
_entity_poly.type
_entity_poly.pdbx_seq_one_letter_code
_entity_poly.pdbx_strand_id
1 'polypeptide(L)'
;NVQQQDVSLGGNHPNLLNALSNGISQFIGDALQQGFANRVVGMTVSEFGRRPAENGSRGTDHGAASVQFVFGTRVNSAIYGENPNLSELNSNNDLQFKNDYRRVYADILQTWFGATKDEARSLLKDESLVALPVLQSPVTGVMDMPDFPAQELLITPNVTSGKTEISFELTKQSKVEISLLDITGKISESIFSGILETGTQRIPVELKSASGT
;
A
#
# COMPACT_ATOMS: atom_id res chain seq x y z
N ASN A 1 -6.93 -12.42 22.90
CA ASN A 1 -7.99 -13.40 22.60
C ASN A 1 -9.27 -12.65 22.24
N VAL A 2 -9.68 -12.77 20.99
CA VAL A 2 -10.92 -12.17 20.51
C VAL A 2 -12.05 -13.13 20.83
N GLN A 3 -12.99 -12.72 21.67
CA GLN A 3 -14.19 -13.52 21.94
C GLN A 3 -15.05 -13.51 20.68
N GLN A 4 -15.14 -14.65 20.02
CA GLN A 4 -15.86 -14.80 18.74
C GLN A 4 -17.34 -15.19 18.92
N GLN A 5 -17.71 -15.68 20.09
CA GLN A 5 -19.05 -16.22 20.35
C GLN A 5 -20.12 -15.18 20.72
N ASP A 6 -19.78 -13.92 20.75
CA ASP A 6 -20.80 -12.93 21.03
C ASP A 6 -21.66 -12.71 19.79
N VAL A 7 -22.82 -13.35 19.77
CA VAL A 7 -23.82 -13.17 18.70
C VAL A 7 -24.47 -11.79 18.71
N SER A 8 -24.21 -10.99 19.75
CA SER A 8 -24.56 -9.57 19.75
C SER A 8 -23.51 -8.78 18.95
N LEU A 9 -23.91 -7.73 18.29
CA LEU A 9 -22.99 -6.79 17.59
C LEU A 9 -22.08 -6.02 18.57
N GLY A 10 -22.11 -6.37 19.86
CA GLY A 10 -21.33 -5.74 20.91
C GLY A 10 -20.07 -6.48 21.34
N GLY A 11 -19.72 -7.62 20.72
CA GLY A 11 -18.50 -8.37 21.04
C GLY A 11 -17.23 -7.73 20.51
N ASN A 12 -16.07 -8.18 21.02
CA ASN A 12 -14.77 -7.63 20.61
C ASN A 12 -14.50 -7.81 19.12
N HIS A 13 -14.82 -8.97 18.56
CA HIS A 13 -14.54 -9.25 17.16
C HIS A 13 -15.36 -8.36 16.20
N PRO A 14 -16.68 -8.21 16.33
CA PRO A 14 -17.46 -7.25 15.55
C PRO A 14 -16.94 -5.80 15.69
N ASN A 15 -16.59 -5.38 16.89
CA ASN A 15 -16.08 -4.03 17.15
C ASN A 15 -14.76 -3.77 16.44
N LEU A 16 -13.83 -4.73 16.44
CA LEU A 16 -12.56 -4.63 15.74
C LEU A 16 -12.74 -4.60 14.22
N LEU A 17 -13.62 -5.44 13.68
CA LEU A 17 -13.93 -5.42 12.25
C LEU A 17 -14.62 -4.13 11.83
N ASN A 18 -15.50 -3.59 12.66
CA ASN A 18 -16.14 -2.31 12.42
C ASN A 18 -15.13 -1.16 12.44
N ALA A 19 -14.20 -1.16 13.40
CA ALA A 19 -13.13 -0.16 13.45
C ALA A 19 -12.22 -0.22 12.21
N LEU A 20 -11.83 -1.44 11.79
CA LEU A 20 -11.04 -1.65 10.57
C LEU A 20 -11.80 -1.16 9.33
N SER A 21 -13.05 -1.55 9.16
CA SER A 21 -13.89 -1.17 8.02
C SER A 21 -14.07 0.34 7.94
N ASN A 22 -14.37 0.98 9.07
CA ASN A 22 -14.52 2.43 9.15
C ASN A 22 -13.20 3.15 8.81
N GLY A 23 -12.08 2.67 9.33
CA GLY A 23 -10.76 3.23 9.03
C GLY A 23 -10.43 3.15 7.53
N ILE A 24 -10.64 2.00 6.90
CA ILE A 24 -10.44 1.83 5.46
C ILE A 24 -11.38 2.75 4.66
N SER A 25 -12.66 2.79 5.03
CA SER A 25 -13.66 3.61 4.33
C SER A 25 -13.34 5.09 4.41
N GLN A 26 -12.96 5.60 5.58
CA GLN A 26 -12.57 6.99 5.78
C GLN A 26 -11.30 7.33 4.99
N PHE A 27 -10.29 6.47 5.04
CA PHE A 27 -9.04 6.67 4.30
C PHE A 27 -9.28 6.74 2.78
N ILE A 28 -10.05 5.79 2.22
CA ILE A 28 -10.36 5.80 0.78
C ILE A 28 -11.25 6.98 0.42
N GLY A 29 -12.21 7.35 1.28
CA GLY A 29 -13.06 8.53 1.08
C GLY A 29 -12.24 9.82 1.03
N ASP A 30 -11.27 9.96 1.92
CA ASP A 30 -10.35 11.09 1.94
C ASP A 30 -9.45 11.11 0.70
N ALA A 31 -8.88 9.96 0.32
CA ALA A 31 -8.08 9.82 -0.89
C ALA A 31 -8.84 10.19 -2.18
N LEU A 32 -10.13 9.84 -2.25
CA LEU A 32 -11.02 10.22 -3.35
C LEU A 32 -11.26 11.73 -3.37
N GLN A 33 -11.57 12.31 -2.21
CA GLN A 33 -11.82 13.74 -2.07
C GLN A 33 -10.59 14.58 -2.42
N GLN A 34 -9.41 14.10 -2.07
CA GLN A 34 -8.14 14.76 -2.37
C GLN A 34 -7.57 14.43 -3.76
N GLY A 35 -8.21 13.54 -4.52
CA GLY A 35 -7.86 13.24 -5.91
C GLY A 35 -6.67 12.29 -6.10
N PHE A 36 -6.21 11.59 -5.04
CA PHE A 36 -5.09 10.66 -5.15
C PHE A 36 -5.48 9.17 -5.00
N ALA A 37 -6.77 8.83 -4.90
CA ALA A 37 -7.25 7.46 -4.70
C ALA A 37 -6.72 6.47 -5.75
N ASN A 38 -6.50 6.92 -7.00
CA ASN A 38 -5.93 6.09 -8.07
C ASN A 38 -4.45 5.72 -7.84
N ARG A 39 -3.80 6.34 -6.87
CA ARG A 39 -2.41 6.09 -6.47
C ARG A 39 -2.32 5.26 -5.19
N VAL A 40 -3.44 4.67 -4.78
CA VAL A 40 -3.53 3.89 -3.55
C VAL A 40 -4.04 2.51 -3.85
N VAL A 41 -3.32 1.52 -3.37
CA VAL A 41 -3.78 0.15 -3.16
C VAL A 41 -3.40 -0.24 -1.74
N GLY A 42 -4.35 -0.80 -1.03
CA GLY A 42 -4.13 -1.27 0.33
C GLY A 42 -4.49 -2.74 0.46
N MET A 43 -3.89 -3.41 1.42
CA MET A 43 -4.26 -4.78 1.79
C MET A 43 -4.14 -5.00 3.28
N THR A 44 -4.94 -5.91 3.81
CA THR A 44 -4.78 -6.39 5.17
C THR A 44 -3.71 -7.47 5.23
N VAL A 45 -2.94 -7.49 6.32
CA VAL A 45 -1.91 -8.49 6.56
C VAL A 45 -2.09 -9.06 7.96
N SER A 46 -1.91 -10.37 8.09
CA SER A 46 -1.88 -11.06 9.37
C SER A 46 -0.75 -12.07 9.38
N GLU A 47 -0.10 -12.22 10.53
CA GLU A 47 0.99 -13.20 10.73
C GLU A 47 0.48 -14.63 10.65
N PHE A 48 -0.77 -14.86 11.08
CA PHE A 48 -1.39 -16.17 11.16
C PHE A 48 -2.89 -16.09 10.88
N GLY A 49 -3.46 -17.22 10.53
CA GLY A 49 -4.90 -17.41 10.48
C GLY A 49 -5.47 -17.90 11.81
N ARG A 50 -6.64 -18.49 11.78
CA ARG A 50 -7.32 -19.02 12.98
C ARG A 50 -7.79 -20.45 12.75
N ARG A 51 -7.70 -21.27 13.78
CA ARG A 51 -8.33 -22.60 13.82
C ARG A 51 -9.84 -22.48 13.93
N PRO A 52 -10.60 -23.44 13.39
CA PRO A 52 -12.07 -23.40 13.47
C PRO A 52 -12.59 -23.74 14.87
N ALA A 53 -11.83 -24.50 15.67
CA ALA A 53 -12.26 -24.92 16.99
C ALA A 53 -12.17 -23.79 18.00
N GLU A 54 -13.19 -23.73 18.88
CA GLU A 54 -13.17 -22.84 20.04
C GLU A 54 -12.13 -23.30 21.05
N ASN A 55 -11.39 -22.34 21.61
CA ASN A 55 -10.46 -22.58 22.70
C ASN A 55 -11.05 -22.23 24.08
N GLY A 56 -10.31 -22.53 25.14
CA GLY A 56 -10.73 -22.28 26.53
C GLY A 56 -11.00 -20.81 26.89
N SER A 57 -10.64 -19.86 26.03
CA SER A 57 -10.88 -18.41 26.20
C SER A 57 -12.07 -17.91 25.38
N ARG A 58 -12.91 -18.80 24.85
CA ARG A 58 -14.03 -18.47 23.93
C ARG A 58 -13.58 -17.73 22.66
N GLY A 59 -12.38 -18.05 22.19
CA GLY A 59 -11.80 -17.57 20.95
C GLY A 59 -11.34 -18.76 20.12
N THR A 60 -10.33 -18.55 19.30
CA THR A 60 -9.68 -19.61 18.53
C THR A 60 -8.18 -19.53 18.66
N ASP A 61 -7.48 -20.63 18.49
CA ASP A 61 -6.04 -20.67 18.43
C ASP A 61 -5.54 -20.16 17.06
N HIS A 62 -4.25 -19.85 16.99
CA HIS A 62 -3.57 -19.54 15.75
C HIS A 62 -3.69 -20.71 14.76
N GLY A 63 -3.83 -20.43 13.49
CA GLY A 63 -3.98 -21.39 12.42
C GLY A 63 -3.35 -20.92 11.12
N ALA A 64 -3.41 -21.74 10.09
CA ALA A 64 -2.72 -21.52 8.83
C ALA A 64 -3.48 -20.65 7.82
N ALA A 65 -4.81 -20.59 7.89
CA ALA A 65 -5.63 -19.89 6.90
C ALA A 65 -6.34 -18.67 7.47
N SER A 66 -6.45 -17.63 6.65
CA SER A 66 -7.11 -16.38 7.00
C SER A 66 -7.75 -15.74 5.77
N VAL A 67 -8.57 -14.73 6.00
CA VAL A 67 -9.09 -13.83 4.96
C VAL A 67 -8.14 -12.66 4.80
N GLN A 68 -7.86 -12.31 3.54
CA GLN A 68 -7.11 -11.11 3.18
C GLN A 68 -8.02 -10.19 2.36
N PHE A 69 -8.06 -8.92 2.70
CA PHE A 69 -8.77 -7.90 1.94
C PHE A 69 -7.76 -7.07 1.15
N VAL A 70 -8.09 -6.84 -0.13
CA VAL A 70 -7.39 -5.88 -0.98
C VAL A 70 -8.37 -4.78 -1.34
N PHE A 71 -7.97 -3.52 -1.23
CA PHE A 71 -8.85 -2.38 -1.44
C PHE A 71 -8.16 -1.23 -2.17
N GLY A 72 -8.93 -0.43 -2.88
CA GLY A 72 -8.48 0.68 -3.71
C GLY A 72 -9.29 0.79 -4.99
N THR A 73 -9.19 1.89 -5.69
CA THR A 73 -9.98 2.16 -6.91
C THR A 73 -9.60 1.27 -8.09
N ARG A 74 -8.42 0.67 -8.07
CA ARG A 74 -7.91 -0.21 -9.12
C ARG A 74 -7.95 -1.70 -8.74
N VAL A 75 -8.71 -2.05 -7.73
CA VAL A 75 -8.89 -3.44 -7.32
C VAL A 75 -10.00 -4.08 -8.14
N ASN A 76 -9.77 -5.31 -8.60
CA ASN A 76 -10.81 -6.15 -9.19
C ASN A 76 -11.78 -6.59 -8.09
N SER A 77 -13.05 -6.18 -8.22
CA SER A 77 -14.10 -6.53 -7.27
C SER A 77 -14.47 -8.01 -7.43
N ALA A 78 -13.81 -8.90 -6.71
CA ALA A 78 -14.01 -10.34 -6.78
C ALA A 78 -13.71 -11.01 -5.45
N ILE A 79 -14.18 -12.25 -5.31
CA ILE A 79 -13.80 -13.16 -4.23
C ILE A 79 -12.91 -14.24 -4.85
N TYR A 80 -11.68 -14.35 -4.36
CA TYR A 80 -10.70 -15.32 -4.79
C TYR A 80 -10.61 -16.45 -3.76
N GLY A 81 -11.11 -17.60 -4.11
CA GLY A 81 -11.18 -18.77 -3.26
C GLY A 81 -12.62 -19.17 -2.95
N GLU A 82 -12.74 -20.11 -2.07
CA GLU A 82 -14.00 -20.72 -1.66
C GLU A 82 -14.14 -20.61 -0.14
N ASN A 83 -15.37 -20.76 0.35
CA ASN A 83 -15.57 -20.91 1.79
C ASN A 83 -14.77 -22.13 2.28
N PRO A 84 -14.03 -21.99 3.40
CA PRO A 84 -13.24 -23.08 3.93
C PRO A 84 -14.15 -24.22 4.38
N ASN A 85 -13.75 -25.46 4.08
CA ASN A 85 -14.40 -26.63 4.61
C ASN A 85 -13.93 -26.87 6.05
N LEU A 86 -14.80 -26.64 7.01
CA LEU A 86 -14.49 -26.77 8.43
C LEU A 86 -14.29 -28.23 8.89
N SER A 87 -14.64 -29.19 8.03
CA SER A 87 -14.49 -30.63 8.30
C SER A 87 -13.19 -31.19 7.69
N GLU A 88 -12.52 -30.46 6.83
CA GLU A 88 -11.29 -30.89 6.16
C GLU A 88 -10.09 -30.10 6.68
N LEU A 89 -9.60 -30.50 7.84
CA LEU A 89 -8.46 -29.89 8.47
C LEU A 89 -7.15 -30.63 8.11
N ASN A 90 -6.04 -29.93 8.22
CA ASN A 90 -4.73 -30.57 8.10
C ASN A 90 -4.37 -31.33 9.39
N SER A 91 -3.19 -31.97 9.40
CA SER A 91 -2.70 -32.75 10.55
C SER A 91 -2.53 -31.93 11.85
N ASN A 92 -2.47 -30.61 11.75
CA ASN A 92 -2.36 -29.69 12.88
C ASN A 92 -3.71 -29.12 13.33
N ASN A 93 -4.81 -29.60 12.79
CA ASN A 93 -6.16 -29.07 12.98
C ASN A 93 -6.34 -27.64 12.47
N ASP A 94 -5.57 -27.23 11.47
CA ASP A 94 -5.70 -25.94 10.81
C ASP A 94 -6.59 -26.07 9.58
N LEU A 95 -7.29 -24.98 9.24
CA LEU A 95 -7.95 -24.82 7.96
C LEU A 95 -6.93 -24.86 6.83
N GLN A 96 -7.28 -25.52 5.73
CA GLN A 96 -6.48 -25.53 4.54
C GLN A 96 -6.71 -24.23 3.77
N PHE A 97 -5.63 -23.51 3.44
CA PHE A 97 -5.72 -22.34 2.57
C PHE A 97 -5.80 -22.77 1.09
N LYS A 98 -6.59 -22.05 0.30
CA LYS A 98 -6.76 -22.31 -1.15
C LYS A 98 -5.77 -21.49 -1.99
N ASN A 99 -5.44 -20.30 -1.55
CA ASN A 99 -4.50 -19.42 -2.22
C ASN A 99 -3.34 -19.09 -1.29
N ASP A 100 -2.13 -19.22 -1.80
CA ASP A 100 -0.95 -18.69 -1.13
C ASP A 100 -1.02 -17.15 -1.17
N TYR A 101 -0.86 -16.49 -0.03
CA TYR A 101 -0.91 -15.03 0.07
C TYR A 101 0.14 -14.34 -0.82
N ARG A 102 1.26 -15.01 -1.11
CA ARG A 102 2.30 -14.51 -1.99
C ARG A 102 1.80 -14.28 -3.41
N ARG A 103 0.72 -14.94 -3.83
CA ARG A 103 0.09 -14.71 -5.14
C ARG A 103 -0.52 -13.31 -5.24
N VAL A 104 -1.01 -12.75 -4.14
CA VAL A 104 -1.48 -11.35 -4.05
C VAL A 104 -0.31 -10.39 -4.16
N TYR A 105 0.78 -10.67 -3.43
CA TYR A 105 2.01 -9.87 -3.54
C TYR A 105 2.60 -9.90 -4.96
N ALA A 106 2.57 -11.06 -5.62
CA ALA A 106 3.05 -11.19 -6.98
C ALA A 106 2.26 -10.31 -7.96
N ASP A 107 0.94 -10.21 -7.81
CA ASP A 107 0.13 -9.32 -8.64
C ASP A 107 0.43 -7.84 -8.36
N ILE A 108 0.55 -7.46 -7.09
CA ILE A 108 0.91 -6.10 -6.72
C ILE A 108 2.29 -5.73 -7.27
N LEU A 109 3.30 -6.60 -7.15
CA LEU A 109 4.63 -6.37 -7.70
C LEU A 109 4.58 -6.18 -9.22
N GLN A 110 3.85 -7.03 -9.93
CA GLN A 110 3.78 -7.00 -11.38
C GLN A 110 2.91 -5.86 -11.89
N THR A 111 1.69 -5.73 -11.37
CA THR A 111 0.66 -4.84 -11.90
C THR A 111 0.78 -3.41 -11.38
N TRP A 112 1.24 -3.24 -10.13
CA TRP A 112 1.36 -1.91 -9.52
C TRP A 112 2.77 -1.34 -9.63
N PHE A 113 3.78 -2.16 -9.39
CA PHE A 113 5.18 -1.72 -9.42
C PHE A 113 5.91 -2.02 -10.74
N GLY A 114 5.27 -2.71 -11.68
CA GLY A 114 5.84 -2.99 -12.99
C GLY A 114 6.95 -4.06 -12.99
N ALA A 115 7.09 -4.84 -11.92
CA ALA A 115 8.06 -5.92 -11.89
C ALA A 115 7.70 -7.00 -12.92
N THR A 116 8.71 -7.59 -13.52
CA THR A 116 8.51 -8.77 -14.35
C THR A 116 8.08 -9.97 -13.50
N LYS A 117 7.51 -10.97 -14.15
CA LYS A 117 7.12 -12.21 -13.48
C LYS A 117 8.30 -12.89 -12.77
N ASP A 118 9.47 -12.88 -13.39
CA ASP A 118 10.65 -13.54 -12.86
C ASP A 118 11.24 -12.77 -11.67
N GLU A 119 11.23 -11.44 -11.72
CA GLU A 119 11.61 -10.60 -10.57
C GLU A 119 10.66 -10.83 -9.38
N ALA A 120 9.35 -10.86 -9.62
CA ALA A 120 8.37 -11.12 -8.56
C ALA A 120 8.58 -12.51 -7.93
N ARG A 121 8.82 -13.54 -8.74
CA ARG A 121 9.11 -14.91 -8.27
C ARG A 121 10.39 -14.99 -7.46
N SER A 122 11.45 -14.36 -7.95
CA SER A 122 12.73 -14.28 -7.25
C SER A 122 12.61 -13.62 -5.88
N LEU A 123 11.90 -12.47 -5.82
CA LEU A 123 11.65 -11.76 -4.56
C LEU A 123 10.83 -12.58 -3.58
N LEU A 124 9.82 -13.28 -4.06
CA LEU A 124 8.90 -14.10 -3.25
C LEU A 124 9.43 -15.52 -3.02
N LYS A 125 10.61 -15.83 -3.57
CA LYS A 125 11.30 -17.12 -3.42
C LYS A 125 10.45 -18.33 -3.80
N ASP A 126 9.76 -18.23 -4.92
CA ASP A 126 8.93 -19.30 -5.46
C ASP A 126 8.83 -19.17 -7.00
N GLU A 127 9.62 -19.97 -7.70
CA GLU A 127 9.70 -19.97 -9.16
C GLU A 127 8.41 -20.47 -9.85
N SER A 128 7.55 -21.19 -9.11
CA SER A 128 6.27 -21.70 -9.59
C SER A 128 5.10 -20.73 -9.37
N LEU A 129 5.34 -19.64 -8.65
CA LEU A 129 4.30 -18.72 -8.21
C LEU A 129 3.57 -18.09 -9.39
N VAL A 130 2.24 -18.11 -9.34
CA VAL A 130 1.36 -17.45 -10.29
C VAL A 130 0.58 -16.36 -9.58
N ALA A 131 0.67 -15.15 -10.07
CA ALA A 131 -0.05 -14.01 -9.52
C ALA A 131 -1.58 -14.25 -9.49
N LEU A 132 -2.23 -13.78 -8.46
CA LEU A 132 -3.69 -13.74 -8.35
C LEU A 132 -4.16 -12.37 -8.85
N PRO A 133 -4.98 -12.27 -9.91
CA PRO A 133 -5.28 -11.00 -10.57
C PRO A 133 -6.21 -10.12 -9.74
N VAL A 134 -5.70 -9.61 -8.61
CA VAL A 134 -6.46 -8.77 -7.68
C VAL A 134 -6.53 -7.32 -8.14
N LEU A 135 -5.61 -6.90 -9.02
CA LEU A 135 -5.60 -5.55 -9.58
C LEU A 135 -6.09 -5.55 -11.02
N GLN A 136 -6.70 -4.45 -11.41
CA GLN A 136 -7.03 -4.19 -12.80
C GLN A 136 -5.73 -4.03 -13.57
N SER A 137 -5.60 -4.76 -14.68
CA SER A 137 -4.50 -4.53 -15.60
C SER A 137 -4.44 -3.04 -15.94
N PRO A 138 -3.25 -2.46 -16.07
CA PRO A 138 -3.16 -1.10 -16.55
C PRO A 138 -3.92 -1.06 -17.87
N VAL A 139 -4.89 -0.15 -17.98
CA VAL A 139 -5.57 0.09 -19.23
C VAL A 139 -4.45 0.44 -20.21
N THR A 140 -4.27 -0.38 -21.26
CA THR A 140 -3.33 -0.13 -22.36
C THR A 140 -3.84 0.99 -23.26
N GLY A 141 -4.32 2.04 -22.69
CA GLY A 141 -4.54 3.35 -23.21
C GLY A 141 -3.79 4.22 -22.25
N VAL A 142 -2.69 4.76 -22.75
CA VAL A 142 -1.90 5.78 -22.09
C VAL A 142 -2.74 6.51 -21.03
N MET A 143 -2.75 6.04 -19.77
CA MET A 143 -2.80 7.03 -18.73
C MET A 143 -1.50 7.77 -18.96
N ASP A 144 -1.61 8.99 -19.44
CA ASP A 144 -0.59 9.99 -19.17
C ASP A 144 -0.40 10.04 -17.65
N MET A 145 0.28 9.05 -17.11
CA MET A 145 1.23 9.34 -16.08
C MET A 145 2.03 10.44 -16.75
N PRO A 146 1.99 11.67 -16.24
CA PRO A 146 2.89 12.66 -16.78
C PRO A 146 4.22 11.92 -16.81
N ASP A 147 4.77 11.83 -18.01
CA ASP A 147 6.06 11.22 -18.26
C ASP A 147 7.02 11.96 -17.35
N PHE A 148 7.12 11.46 -16.11
CA PHE A 148 8.25 11.77 -15.29
C PHE A 148 9.31 10.79 -15.82
N PRO A 149 10.11 11.19 -16.82
CA PRO A 149 11.34 10.49 -17.01
C PRO A 149 11.94 10.45 -15.62
N ALA A 150 12.52 9.33 -15.23
CA ALA A 150 13.20 9.21 -13.95
C ALA A 150 14.27 10.31 -13.91
N GLN A 151 13.83 11.50 -13.57
CA GLN A 151 14.69 12.65 -13.44
C GLN A 151 15.38 12.42 -12.12
N GLU A 152 16.65 12.20 -12.21
CA GLU A 152 17.50 12.09 -11.05
C GLU A 152 17.38 13.40 -10.27
N LEU A 153 16.54 13.40 -9.24
CA LEU A 153 16.42 14.52 -8.34
C LEU A 153 17.52 14.37 -7.30
N LEU A 154 18.52 15.24 -7.37
CA LEU A 154 19.62 15.26 -6.44
C LEU A 154 19.42 16.37 -5.41
N ILE A 155 19.63 16.02 -4.16
CA ILE A 155 19.66 16.97 -3.04
C ILE A 155 21.05 16.91 -2.44
N THR A 156 21.81 18.00 -2.51
CA THR A 156 23.20 18.02 -2.07
C THR A 156 23.54 19.24 -1.23
N PRO A 157 23.95 19.03 0.03
CA PRO A 157 23.93 17.78 0.80
C PRO A 157 22.50 17.37 1.19
N ASN A 158 22.21 16.06 1.24
CA ASN A 158 20.89 15.56 1.64
C ASN A 158 20.69 15.51 3.16
N VAL A 159 21.75 15.63 3.93
CA VAL A 159 21.75 15.85 5.38
C VAL A 159 22.36 17.21 5.66
N THR A 160 21.55 18.16 6.08
CA THR A 160 21.99 19.52 6.34
C THR A 160 21.17 20.17 7.44
N SER A 161 21.78 21.07 8.18
CA SER A 161 21.09 21.94 9.14
C SER A 161 20.92 23.38 8.63
N GLY A 162 21.21 23.63 7.37
CA GLY A 162 21.24 24.98 6.82
C GLY A 162 20.92 25.02 5.33
N LYS A 163 21.95 24.99 4.49
CA LYS A 163 21.81 25.17 3.05
C LYS A 163 21.95 23.86 2.31
N THR A 164 21.09 23.66 1.32
CA THR A 164 21.18 22.56 0.37
C THR A 164 20.81 23.06 -1.03
N GLU A 165 21.06 22.27 -2.05
CA GLU A 165 20.67 22.54 -3.43
C GLU A 165 19.88 21.36 -3.95
N ILE A 166 18.73 21.64 -4.58
CA ILE A 166 17.94 20.66 -5.33
C ILE A 166 18.30 20.83 -6.79
N SER A 167 18.81 19.77 -7.42
CA SER A 167 19.10 19.76 -8.85
C SER A 167 18.32 18.65 -9.58
N PHE A 168 17.81 18.98 -10.76
CA PHE A 168 17.06 18.08 -11.65
C PHE A 168 17.12 18.57 -13.08
N GLU A 169 16.75 17.73 -14.03
CA GLU A 169 16.71 18.07 -15.44
C GLU A 169 15.29 18.14 -15.97
N LEU A 170 14.94 19.16 -16.73
CA LEU A 170 13.67 19.29 -17.43
C LEU A 170 13.86 19.05 -18.93
N THR A 171 13.11 18.13 -19.50
CA THR A 171 13.11 17.83 -20.94
C THR A 171 12.27 18.81 -21.76
N LYS A 172 11.38 19.55 -21.11
CA LYS A 172 10.56 20.61 -21.70
C LYS A 172 10.24 21.68 -20.65
N GLN A 173 9.91 22.88 -21.13
CA GLN A 173 9.39 23.94 -20.25
C GLN A 173 8.21 23.42 -19.42
N SER A 174 8.27 23.58 -18.12
CA SER A 174 7.27 23.02 -17.19
C SER A 174 6.99 23.95 -16.03
N LYS A 175 5.76 23.96 -15.54
CA LYS A 175 5.42 24.52 -14.24
C LYS A 175 5.95 23.60 -13.16
N VAL A 176 6.79 24.13 -12.28
CA VAL A 176 7.42 23.39 -11.18
C VAL A 176 6.99 23.98 -9.85
N GLU A 177 6.63 23.11 -8.94
CA GLU A 177 6.32 23.44 -7.54
C GLU A 177 7.17 22.54 -6.64
N ILE A 178 7.94 23.14 -5.74
CA ILE A 178 8.79 22.46 -4.78
C ILE A 178 8.35 22.88 -3.38
N SER A 179 7.99 21.92 -2.56
CA SER A 179 7.55 22.15 -1.19
C SER A 179 8.28 21.24 -0.21
N LEU A 180 8.57 21.76 0.96
CA LEU A 180 9.08 21.00 2.09
C LEU A 180 7.88 20.49 2.91
N LEU A 181 7.88 19.19 3.17
CA LEU A 181 6.86 18.55 4.01
C LEU A 181 7.49 18.10 5.33
N ASP A 182 6.72 18.15 6.39
CA ASP A 182 7.09 17.54 7.66
C ASP A 182 6.87 16.00 7.62
N ILE A 183 7.23 15.32 8.71
CA ILE A 183 7.08 13.85 8.82
C ILE A 183 5.62 13.38 8.78
N THR A 184 4.66 14.29 8.91
CA THR A 184 3.23 13.98 8.82
C THR A 184 2.66 14.19 7.42
N GLY A 185 3.51 14.67 6.48
CA GLY A 185 3.10 14.99 5.11
C GLY A 185 2.47 16.37 4.95
N LYS A 186 2.45 17.20 5.99
CA LYS A 186 1.96 18.57 5.92
C LYS A 186 3.02 19.48 5.30
N ILE A 187 2.59 20.35 4.37
CA ILE A 187 3.49 21.36 3.79
C ILE A 187 3.98 22.30 4.90
N SER A 188 5.27 22.28 5.15
CA SER A 188 5.96 23.13 6.09
C SER A 188 6.39 24.46 5.44
N GLU A 189 6.88 24.40 4.21
CA GLU A 189 7.35 25.57 3.48
C GLU A 189 7.22 25.34 1.96
N SER A 190 6.86 26.38 1.21
CA SER A 190 6.94 26.37 -0.25
C SER A 190 8.32 26.93 -0.66
N ILE A 191 9.12 26.07 -1.30
CA ILE A 191 10.50 26.43 -1.69
C ILE A 191 10.53 27.16 -3.02
N PHE A 192 9.74 26.67 -3.98
CA PHE A 192 9.70 27.26 -5.33
C PHE A 192 8.33 27.01 -5.96
N SER A 193 7.84 27.98 -6.72
CA SER A 193 6.68 27.83 -7.60
C SER A 193 6.84 28.73 -8.81
N GLY A 194 6.94 28.15 -10.01
CA GLY A 194 7.14 28.92 -11.23
C GLY A 194 7.27 28.05 -12.48
N ILE A 195 7.46 28.70 -13.63
CA ILE A 195 7.75 28.04 -14.90
C ILE A 195 9.29 28.04 -15.07
N LEU A 196 9.83 26.87 -15.35
CA LEU A 196 11.24 26.66 -15.64
C LEU A 196 11.41 26.16 -17.06
N GLU A 197 12.49 26.59 -17.69
CA GLU A 197 12.86 26.18 -19.05
C GLU A 197 13.45 24.76 -19.08
N THR A 198 13.60 24.22 -20.30
CA THR A 198 14.30 22.94 -20.51
C THR A 198 15.76 23.00 -20.06
N GLY A 199 16.30 21.89 -19.58
CA GLY A 199 17.68 21.74 -19.14
C GLY A 199 17.82 21.54 -17.62
N THR A 200 19.07 21.54 -17.16
CA THR A 200 19.42 21.34 -15.76
C THR A 200 19.02 22.54 -14.91
N GLN A 201 18.19 22.25 -13.91
CA GLN A 201 17.73 23.23 -12.91
C GLN A 201 18.53 23.04 -11.61
N ARG A 202 18.78 24.15 -10.92
CA ARG A 202 19.45 24.16 -9.61
C ARG A 202 18.74 25.17 -8.73
N ILE A 203 18.09 24.69 -7.68
CA ILE A 203 17.30 25.50 -6.76
C ILE A 203 18.00 25.50 -5.40
N PRO A 204 18.61 26.62 -4.98
CA PRO A 204 19.17 26.72 -3.64
C PRO A 204 18.05 26.76 -2.60
N VAL A 205 18.23 25.99 -1.54
CA VAL A 205 17.29 25.90 -0.42
C VAL A 205 18.00 26.27 0.86
N GLU A 206 17.44 27.21 1.58
CA GLU A 206 17.93 27.60 2.91
C GLU A 206 16.90 27.16 3.96
N LEU A 207 17.23 26.07 4.65
CA LEU A 207 16.37 25.54 5.71
C LEU A 207 16.47 26.46 6.94
N LYS A 208 15.34 27.03 7.33
CA LYS A 208 15.24 27.72 8.62
C LYS A 208 15.32 26.66 9.72
N SER A 209 16.27 26.76 10.63
CA SER A 209 16.32 25.89 11.79
C SER A 209 14.97 25.95 12.50
N ALA A 210 14.29 24.80 12.63
CA ALA A 210 13.14 24.72 13.53
C ALA A 210 13.65 25.06 14.93
N SER A 211 13.33 26.24 15.41
CA SER A 211 13.53 26.59 16.81
C SER A 211 12.63 25.64 17.60
N GLY A 212 13.24 24.57 18.15
CA GLY A 212 12.56 23.69 19.09
C GLY A 212 12.12 24.51 20.30
N THR A 213 10.83 24.56 20.52
CA THR A 213 10.21 24.88 21.81
C THR A 213 9.67 23.58 22.39
#